data_a738f1c46afd43a6e67d489a3f7070a1
#
_entry.id   a738f1c46afd43a6e67d489a3f7070a1
#
_cell.length_a   1.000
_cell.length_b   1.000
_cell.length_c   1.000
_cell.angle_alpha   90.00
_cell.angle_beta   90.00
_cell.angle_gamma   90.00
#
_symmetry.space_group_name_H-M   'P 1'
#
loop_
_entity.id
_entity.type
_entity.pdbx_description
1 polymer ?
#
loop_
_entity_poly.entity_id
_entity_poly.type
_entity_poly.pdbx_seq_one_letter_code
_entity_poly.pdbx_strand_id
1 'polypeptide(L)'
;MGIDLSSLTTSVVSIGSNTVVVSSPYATISPSPTESALTLTQVHTIKDNAINDNDLENERTEITVGEVAWLKICEVNHLGAFADWGLSKDLFIPFGEQQHPLRAGAYAVVKVYLDNQGRPTGSTRIDRWIEDTSTALTVGQEVDLLIAEQTELGFKAVINHQFWGLLYSNELYRRIRRGQKTVGFVQRIRDDGKIDLSLNRPGFSESKIQPIIQAIEAKLRENEGFFALNDKSPPPAIYAEFGVSKKIFKQAVGALYKARKITIEPNGIRACKQDS
;
A
#
# COMPACT_ATOMS: atom_id res chain seq x y z
N MET A 1 -40.73 24.64 31.58
CA MET A 1 -40.68 23.49 30.69
C MET A 1 -39.33 22.80 30.90
N GLY A 2 -39.34 21.72 31.70
CA GLY A 2 -38.11 20.98 32.01
C GLY A 2 -37.84 20.00 30.91
N ILE A 3 -36.59 19.93 30.48
CA ILE A 3 -36.08 18.90 29.54
C ILE A 3 -35.50 17.80 30.40
N ASP A 4 -36.09 16.61 30.27
CA ASP A 4 -35.68 15.37 30.93
C ASP A 4 -34.41 14.83 30.26
N LEU A 5 -33.34 14.66 31.04
CA LEU A 5 -32.00 14.23 30.62
C LEU A 5 -31.71 12.76 30.98
N SER A 6 -32.69 11.90 30.95
CA SER A 6 -32.55 10.49 31.42
C SER A 6 -32.36 9.44 30.32
N SER A 7 -31.65 9.74 29.23
CA SER A 7 -31.30 8.69 28.25
C SER A 7 -29.92 8.87 27.59
N LEU A 8 -28.86 8.87 28.39
CA LEU A 8 -27.50 8.68 27.89
C LEU A 8 -27.07 7.25 28.21
N THR A 9 -27.24 6.37 27.25
CA THR A 9 -26.71 4.99 27.31
C THR A 9 -25.20 5.03 27.02
N THR A 10 -24.43 4.79 28.07
CA THR A 10 -22.98 4.56 27.95
C THR A 10 -22.76 3.08 27.66
N SER A 11 -22.25 2.76 26.49
CA SER A 11 -21.87 1.37 26.14
C SER A 11 -20.44 1.11 26.62
N VAL A 12 -20.28 0.20 27.54
CA VAL A 12 -18.98 -0.31 28.01
C VAL A 12 -18.68 -1.60 27.28
N VAL A 13 -17.64 -1.64 26.48
CA VAL A 13 -17.11 -2.86 25.87
C VAL A 13 -15.83 -3.25 26.59
N SER A 14 -15.83 -4.41 27.23
CA SER A 14 -14.66 -4.96 27.93
C SER A 14 -14.01 -6.03 27.05
N ILE A 15 -12.77 -5.76 26.62
CA ILE A 15 -11.95 -6.74 25.90
C ILE A 15 -10.64 -6.89 26.67
N GLY A 16 -10.51 -7.98 27.44
CA GLY A 16 -9.31 -8.25 28.23
C GLY A 16 -9.12 -7.28 29.39
N SER A 17 -7.93 -7.20 29.93
CA SER A 17 -7.60 -6.43 31.15
C SER A 17 -7.45 -4.90 30.94
N ASN A 18 -7.89 -4.35 29.81
CA ASN A 18 -7.86 -2.90 29.56
C ASN A 18 -9.25 -2.36 29.26
N THR A 19 -9.71 -1.42 30.08
CA THR A 19 -10.98 -0.70 29.88
C THR A 19 -10.74 0.56 29.06
N VAL A 20 -11.38 0.65 27.88
CA VAL A 20 -11.36 1.86 27.04
C VAL A 20 -12.70 2.54 27.16
N VAL A 21 -12.71 3.79 27.65
CA VAL A 21 -13.89 4.66 27.69
C VAL A 21 -13.90 5.52 26.44
N VAL A 22 -14.91 5.33 25.56
CA VAL A 22 -15.12 6.16 24.37
C VAL A 22 -16.14 7.23 24.70
N SER A 23 -15.73 8.50 24.78
CA SER A 23 -16.61 9.66 24.93
C SER A 23 -16.94 10.26 23.56
N SER A 24 -18.22 10.60 23.37
CA SER A 24 -18.79 11.26 22.17
C SER A 24 -18.22 12.65 21.91
N PRO A 25 -18.11 13.11 20.64
CA PRO A 25 -17.36 14.31 20.25
C PRO A 25 -18.11 15.65 20.31
N TYR A 26 -19.06 15.84 21.24
CA TYR A 26 -19.74 17.13 21.41
C TYR A 26 -19.78 17.57 22.89
N ALA A 27 -18.70 18.13 23.38
CA ALA A 27 -18.72 19.02 24.54
C ALA A 27 -17.52 19.96 24.50
N THR A 28 -17.78 21.22 24.20
CA THR A 28 -16.85 22.33 24.31
C THR A 28 -16.75 22.73 25.78
N ILE A 29 -15.54 22.60 26.38
CA ILE A 29 -15.22 23.23 27.67
C ILE A 29 -13.83 23.83 27.58
N SER A 30 -13.74 25.14 27.91
CA SER A 30 -12.52 25.96 27.97
C SER A 30 -11.58 25.55 29.10
N PRO A 31 -10.28 25.86 29.00
CA PRO A 31 -9.27 25.34 29.91
C PRO A 31 -8.97 26.23 31.09
N SER A 32 -8.64 25.65 32.23
CA SER A 32 -7.84 26.27 33.30
C SER A 32 -6.69 25.36 33.69
N PRO A 33 -5.56 25.91 34.13
CA PRO A 33 -4.26 25.26 34.02
C PRO A 33 -3.86 24.54 35.33
N THR A 34 -3.17 23.45 35.23
CA THR A 34 -1.98 23.05 35.97
C THR A 34 -1.71 21.56 35.90
N GLU A 35 -0.45 21.31 35.68
CA GLU A 35 0.36 20.15 36.10
C GLU A 35 0.57 18.97 35.17
N SER A 36 1.85 18.86 34.89
CA SER A 36 2.69 17.63 34.80
C SER A 36 2.73 16.88 33.46
N ALA A 37 3.85 17.14 32.83
CA ALA A 37 4.45 16.34 31.77
C ALA A 37 4.38 14.84 32.05
N LEU A 38 3.74 14.11 31.14
CA LEU A 38 4.03 12.70 30.88
C LEU A 38 4.34 12.54 29.40
N THR A 39 5.64 12.48 29.13
CA THR A 39 6.22 12.10 27.85
C THR A 39 5.87 10.64 27.57
N LEU A 40 4.87 10.38 26.75
CA LEU A 40 4.62 9.07 26.19
C LEU A 40 5.30 8.98 24.83
N THR A 41 6.56 8.54 24.87
CA THR A 41 7.25 8.01 23.69
C THR A 41 6.61 6.67 23.36
N GLN A 42 5.59 6.68 22.52
CA GLN A 42 5.14 5.45 21.87
C GLN A 42 6.09 5.12 20.72
N VAL A 43 7.06 4.27 21.04
CA VAL A 43 7.81 3.52 20.05
C VAL A 43 6.82 2.53 19.40
N HIS A 44 6.30 2.86 18.23
CA HIS A 44 5.63 1.88 17.39
C HIS A 44 6.68 0.92 16.85
N THR A 45 6.85 -0.18 17.57
CA THR A 45 7.55 -1.35 17.04
C THR A 45 6.66 -1.91 15.93
N ILE A 46 6.98 -1.59 14.68
CA ILE A 46 6.45 -2.30 13.52
C ILE A 46 7.07 -3.69 13.61
N LYS A 47 6.35 -4.63 14.20
CA LYS A 47 6.65 -6.05 14.03
C LYS A 47 6.41 -6.35 12.56
N ASP A 48 7.46 -6.78 11.87
CA ASP A 48 7.37 -7.46 10.60
C ASP A 48 6.53 -8.73 10.82
N ASN A 49 5.21 -8.60 10.72
CA ASN A 49 4.34 -9.76 10.63
C ASN A 49 4.59 -10.39 9.27
N ALA A 50 5.32 -11.48 9.27
CA ALA A 50 5.25 -12.44 8.19
C ALA A 50 3.77 -12.84 8.08
N ILE A 51 3.10 -12.36 7.03
CA ILE A 51 1.71 -12.73 6.71
C ILE A 51 1.75 -14.22 6.41
N ASN A 52 1.16 -15.02 7.31
CA ASN A 52 0.96 -16.45 7.12
C ASN A 52 -0.01 -16.68 5.95
N ASP A 53 0.21 -17.76 5.21
CA ASP A 53 -0.69 -18.17 4.10
C ASP A 53 -2.15 -18.37 4.55
N ASN A 54 -2.41 -18.50 5.86
CA ASN A 54 -3.72 -18.62 6.48
C ASN A 54 -4.47 -17.29 6.61
N ASP A 55 -3.81 -16.12 6.46
CA ASP A 55 -4.49 -14.82 6.59
C ASP A 55 -5.35 -14.49 5.34
N LEU A 56 -5.18 -15.22 4.24
CA LEU A 56 -5.99 -15.08 3.03
C LEU A 56 -7.31 -15.86 3.08
N GLU A 57 -7.48 -16.78 4.04
CA GLU A 57 -8.69 -17.63 4.12
C GLU A 57 -9.79 -17.05 5.01
N ASN A 58 -9.58 -15.94 5.74
CA ASN A 58 -10.45 -15.56 6.86
C ASN A 58 -11.39 -14.38 6.63
N GLU A 59 -11.42 -13.76 5.45
CA GLU A 59 -12.48 -12.83 5.09
C GLU A 59 -13.27 -13.39 3.90
N ARG A 60 -14.35 -14.12 4.18
CA ARG A 60 -15.41 -14.40 3.19
C ARG A 60 -16.11 -13.09 2.86
N THR A 61 -15.43 -12.28 2.06
CA THR A 61 -16.04 -11.08 1.51
C THR A 61 -16.93 -11.52 0.35
N GLU A 62 -18.22 -11.32 0.48
CA GLU A 62 -19.16 -11.53 -0.63
C GLU A 62 -18.74 -10.62 -1.80
N ILE A 63 -18.47 -11.26 -2.93
CA ILE A 63 -18.09 -10.54 -4.15
C ILE A 63 -19.35 -10.18 -4.91
N THR A 64 -19.45 -8.95 -5.38
CA THR A 64 -20.60 -8.45 -6.10
C THR A 64 -20.39 -8.45 -7.61
N VAL A 65 -21.50 -8.38 -8.35
CA VAL A 65 -21.47 -8.24 -9.81
C VAL A 65 -20.77 -6.92 -10.17
N GLY A 66 -19.84 -6.98 -11.12
CA GLY A 66 -19.00 -5.84 -11.51
C GLY A 66 -17.60 -5.87 -10.92
N GLU A 67 -17.36 -6.64 -9.87
CA GLU A 67 -16.05 -6.73 -9.23
C GLU A 67 -15.10 -7.72 -9.93
N VAL A 68 -13.81 -7.53 -9.66
CA VAL A 68 -12.75 -8.48 -9.99
C VAL A 68 -12.18 -8.99 -8.68
N ALA A 69 -12.08 -10.32 -8.55
CA ALA A 69 -11.61 -10.96 -7.32
C ALA A 69 -10.67 -12.12 -7.61
N TRP A 70 -9.90 -12.52 -6.60
CA TRP A 70 -9.06 -13.71 -6.58
C TRP A 70 -9.86 -14.84 -5.93
N LEU A 71 -10.40 -15.75 -6.76
CA LEU A 71 -11.35 -16.77 -6.33
C LEU A 71 -10.73 -18.16 -6.41
N LYS A 72 -11.09 -19.02 -5.44
CA LYS A 72 -10.76 -20.44 -5.43
C LYS A 72 -11.70 -21.18 -6.36
N ILE A 73 -11.16 -22.01 -7.23
CA ILE A 73 -11.93 -22.92 -8.09
C ILE A 73 -12.29 -24.15 -7.28
N CYS A 74 -13.56 -24.34 -6.99
CA CYS A 74 -14.05 -25.46 -6.20
C CYS A 74 -14.18 -26.72 -7.02
N GLU A 75 -14.75 -26.60 -8.24
CA GLU A 75 -15.06 -27.72 -9.12
C GLU A 75 -14.78 -27.36 -10.58
N VAL A 76 -14.43 -28.36 -11.36
CA VAL A 76 -14.40 -28.29 -12.84
C VAL A 76 -15.06 -29.52 -13.38
N ASN A 77 -16.07 -29.35 -14.24
CA ASN A 77 -16.81 -30.43 -14.88
C ASN A 77 -16.99 -30.17 -16.38
N HIS A 78 -17.85 -30.93 -17.06
CA HIS A 78 -18.09 -30.85 -18.53
C HIS A 78 -18.81 -29.56 -18.96
N LEU A 79 -19.33 -28.76 -18.03
CA LEU A 79 -19.99 -27.47 -18.32
C LEU A 79 -19.01 -26.30 -18.20
N GLY A 80 -18.04 -26.40 -17.29
CA GLY A 80 -17.08 -25.33 -16.98
C GLY A 80 -16.47 -25.46 -15.61
N ALA A 81 -16.07 -24.37 -15.02
CA ALA A 81 -15.53 -24.29 -13.68
C ALA A 81 -16.51 -23.56 -12.74
N PHE A 82 -16.39 -23.86 -11.45
CA PHE A 82 -17.17 -23.23 -10.39
C PHE A 82 -16.22 -22.66 -9.34
N ALA A 83 -16.44 -21.40 -8.95
CA ALA A 83 -15.57 -20.68 -8.03
C ALA A 83 -16.32 -20.20 -6.80
N ASP A 84 -15.69 -20.30 -5.64
CA ASP A 84 -16.19 -19.74 -4.38
C ASP A 84 -16.07 -18.21 -4.43
N TRP A 85 -17.20 -17.52 -4.37
CA TRP A 85 -17.30 -16.07 -4.36
C TRP A 85 -17.99 -15.51 -3.10
N GLY A 86 -18.11 -16.37 -2.06
CA GLY A 86 -18.66 -16.02 -0.76
C GLY A 86 -20.15 -16.28 -0.59
N LEU A 87 -20.87 -16.61 -1.66
CA LEU A 87 -22.29 -16.94 -1.62
C LEU A 87 -22.55 -18.45 -1.53
N SER A 88 -23.80 -18.84 -1.22
CA SER A 88 -24.18 -20.24 -1.05
C SER A 88 -24.08 -21.10 -2.33
N LYS A 89 -24.12 -20.46 -3.49
CA LYS A 89 -23.95 -21.11 -4.81
C LYS A 89 -22.68 -20.61 -5.43
N ASP A 90 -21.83 -21.53 -5.88
CA ASP A 90 -20.59 -21.19 -6.57
C ASP A 90 -20.84 -20.41 -7.87
N LEU A 91 -19.92 -19.52 -8.19
CA LEU A 91 -19.93 -18.73 -9.42
C LEU A 91 -19.54 -19.62 -10.61
N PHE A 92 -20.40 -19.72 -11.60
CA PHE A 92 -20.13 -20.48 -12.81
C PHE A 92 -19.21 -19.72 -13.76
N ILE A 93 -18.18 -20.40 -14.28
CA ILE A 93 -17.20 -19.88 -15.27
C ILE A 93 -17.23 -20.79 -16.51
N PRO A 94 -17.99 -20.45 -17.57
CA PRO A 94 -18.08 -21.24 -18.78
C PRO A 94 -16.69 -21.42 -19.45
N PHE A 95 -16.49 -22.49 -20.19
CA PHE A 95 -15.23 -22.71 -20.96
C PHE A 95 -14.89 -21.54 -21.87
N GLY A 96 -15.88 -20.92 -22.51
CA GLY A 96 -15.68 -19.75 -23.38
C GLY A 96 -15.16 -18.51 -22.65
N GLU A 97 -15.35 -18.44 -21.33
CA GLU A 97 -14.90 -17.36 -20.46
C GLU A 97 -13.58 -17.69 -19.73
N GLN A 98 -13.01 -18.86 -19.97
CA GLN A 98 -11.71 -19.24 -19.44
C GLN A 98 -10.60 -18.84 -20.41
N GLN A 99 -9.63 -18.05 -19.93
CA GLN A 99 -8.43 -17.68 -20.69
C GLN A 99 -7.49 -18.88 -20.83
N HIS A 100 -7.37 -19.66 -19.76
CA HIS A 100 -6.64 -20.93 -19.70
C HIS A 100 -7.51 -21.96 -18.97
N PRO A 101 -7.30 -23.26 -19.23
CA PRO A 101 -8.01 -24.32 -18.51
C PRO A 101 -7.82 -24.19 -17.01
N LEU A 102 -8.91 -24.10 -16.27
CA LEU A 102 -8.91 -24.02 -14.80
C LEU A 102 -8.81 -25.42 -14.19
N ARG A 103 -8.36 -25.48 -12.94
CA ARG A 103 -8.24 -26.72 -12.17
C ARG A 103 -8.87 -26.54 -10.80
N ALA A 104 -9.58 -27.55 -10.33
CA ALA A 104 -10.11 -27.56 -8.97
C ALA A 104 -8.97 -27.40 -7.94
N GLY A 105 -9.22 -26.63 -6.89
CA GLY A 105 -8.23 -26.25 -5.87
C GLY A 105 -7.31 -25.10 -6.25
N ALA A 106 -7.23 -24.70 -7.52
CA ALA A 106 -6.44 -23.55 -7.97
C ALA A 106 -7.19 -22.24 -7.71
N TYR A 107 -6.46 -21.13 -7.77
CA TYR A 107 -7.01 -19.79 -7.69
C TYR A 107 -6.88 -19.05 -9.01
N ALA A 108 -7.86 -18.21 -9.33
CA ALA A 108 -7.86 -17.38 -10.54
C ALA A 108 -8.37 -15.97 -10.26
N VAL A 109 -7.88 -14.99 -11.04
CA VAL A 109 -8.49 -13.66 -11.10
C VAL A 109 -9.75 -13.78 -11.97
N VAL A 110 -10.90 -13.42 -11.41
CA VAL A 110 -12.22 -13.59 -12.04
C VAL A 110 -12.96 -12.25 -12.00
N LYS A 111 -13.49 -11.83 -13.13
CA LYS A 111 -14.50 -10.77 -13.25
C LYS A 111 -15.88 -11.39 -13.08
N VAL A 112 -16.69 -10.84 -12.20
CA VAL A 112 -18.09 -11.22 -12.05
C VAL A 112 -18.96 -10.29 -12.89
N TYR A 113 -19.79 -10.84 -13.75
CA TYR A 113 -20.70 -10.11 -14.64
C TYR A 113 -22.05 -10.81 -14.76
N LEU A 114 -23.06 -10.13 -15.31
CA LEU A 114 -24.34 -10.74 -15.64
C LEU A 114 -24.31 -11.26 -17.08
N ASP A 115 -24.67 -12.52 -17.26
CA ASP A 115 -24.87 -13.10 -18.60
C ASP A 115 -26.13 -12.52 -19.28
N ASN A 116 -26.39 -12.91 -20.53
CA ASN A 116 -27.54 -12.46 -21.29
C ASN A 116 -28.90 -12.83 -20.70
N GLN A 117 -28.91 -13.69 -19.67
CA GLN A 117 -30.11 -14.09 -18.93
C GLN A 117 -30.18 -13.42 -17.55
N GLY A 118 -29.28 -12.49 -17.24
CA GLY A 118 -29.19 -11.78 -15.97
C GLY A 118 -28.64 -12.63 -14.84
N ARG A 119 -27.89 -13.71 -15.12
CA ARG A 119 -27.30 -14.58 -14.09
C ARG A 119 -25.86 -14.18 -13.82
N PRO A 120 -25.42 -14.13 -12.56
CA PRO A 120 -24.01 -13.94 -12.22
C PRO A 120 -23.16 -15.03 -12.87
N THR A 121 -22.12 -14.60 -13.59
CA THR A 121 -21.21 -15.46 -14.35
C THR A 121 -19.80 -14.93 -14.19
N GLY A 122 -18.81 -15.81 -14.12
CA GLY A 122 -17.41 -15.46 -13.99
C GLY A 122 -16.67 -15.50 -15.33
N SER A 123 -15.71 -14.60 -15.50
CA SER A 123 -14.77 -14.61 -16.62
C SER A 123 -13.33 -14.47 -16.12
N THR A 124 -12.42 -15.32 -16.58
CA THR A 124 -10.97 -15.13 -16.39
C THR A 124 -10.33 -14.39 -17.56
N ARG A 125 -11.10 -14.04 -18.59
CA ARG A 125 -10.64 -13.19 -19.72
C ARG A 125 -10.71 -11.71 -19.32
N ILE A 126 -9.92 -11.36 -18.32
CA ILE A 126 -9.97 -10.06 -17.64
C ILE A 126 -9.72 -8.90 -18.59
N ASP A 127 -8.85 -9.05 -19.58
CA ASP A 127 -8.53 -7.99 -20.56
C ASP A 127 -9.75 -7.51 -21.40
N ARG A 128 -10.86 -8.26 -21.40
CA ARG A 128 -12.11 -7.82 -22.04
C ARG A 128 -12.90 -6.81 -21.20
N TRP A 129 -12.60 -6.74 -19.91
CA TRP A 129 -13.40 -6.03 -18.91
C TRP A 129 -12.65 -4.88 -18.26
N ILE A 130 -11.33 -4.89 -18.36
CA ILE A 130 -10.44 -3.96 -17.69
C ILE A 130 -9.74 -3.12 -18.75
N GLU A 131 -9.85 -1.80 -18.62
CA GLU A 131 -9.28 -0.84 -19.54
C GLU A 131 -7.81 -0.60 -19.27
N ASP A 132 -6.99 -0.49 -20.31
CA ASP A 132 -5.56 -0.19 -20.20
C ASP A 132 -5.28 1.28 -19.86
N THR A 133 -6.25 2.16 -20.09
CA THR A 133 -6.12 3.61 -19.93
C THR A 133 -7.29 4.20 -19.15
N SER A 134 -7.07 5.31 -18.48
CA SER A 134 -8.12 6.00 -17.75
C SER A 134 -7.98 7.51 -17.85
N THR A 135 -9.11 8.18 -18.11
CA THR A 135 -9.24 9.64 -17.98
C THR A 135 -9.81 10.05 -16.60
N ALA A 136 -10.29 9.08 -15.84
CA ALA A 136 -10.92 9.32 -14.55
C ALA A 136 -9.94 9.32 -13.37
N LEU A 137 -8.73 8.76 -13.54
CA LEU A 137 -7.71 8.69 -12.50
C LEU A 137 -6.77 9.88 -12.57
N THR A 138 -6.29 10.31 -11.41
CA THR A 138 -5.33 11.40 -11.28
C THR A 138 -4.06 10.96 -10.57
N VAL A 139 -2.93 11.56 -10.93
CA VAL A 139 -1.64 11.29 -10.26
C VAL A 139 -1.74 11.63 -8.78
N GLY A 140 -1.29 10.71 -7.94
CA GLY A 140 -1.37 10.82 -6.49
C GLY A 140 -2.64 10.25 -5.87
N GLN A 141 -3.63 9.88 -6.67
CA GLN A 141 -4.87 9.29 -6.18
C GLN A 141 -4.62 7.94 -5.51
N GLU A 142 -5.25 7.75 -4.35
CA GLU A 142 -5.31 6.48 -3.66
C GLU A 142 -6.33 5.56 -4.36
N VAL A 143 -5.95 4.30 -4.55
CA VAL A 143 -6.74 3.32 -5.31
C VAL A 143 -6.62 1.93 -4.69
N ASP A 144 -7.69 1.15 -4.82
CA ASP A 144 -7.68 -0.27 -4.45
C ASP A 144 -7.04 -1.11 -5.56
N LEU A 145 -6.17 -2.01 -5.17
CA LEU A 145 -5.42 -2.86 -6.08
C LEU A 145 -5.68 -4.33 -5.80
N LEU A 146 -5.93 -5.09 -6.85
CA LEU A 146 -5.83 -6.54 -6.85
C LEU A 146 -4.63 -6.94 -7.71
N ILE A 147 -3.64 -7.60 -7.13
CA ILE A 147 -2.46 -8.09 -7.85
C ILE A 147 -2.86 -9.28 -8.72
N ALA A 148 -2.83 -9.08 -10.03
CA ALA A 148 -3.37 -10.07 -10.97
C ALA A 148 -2.29 -10.99 -11.55
N GLU A 149 -1.15 -10.44 -11.96
CA GLU A 149 -0.13 -11.16 -12.68
C GLU A 149 1.27 -10.62 -12.39
N GLN A 150 2.25 -11.51 -12.40
CA GLN A 150 3.67 -11.15 -12.37
C GLN A 150 4.19 -11.06 -13.81
N THR A 151 4.86 -9.97 -14.15
CA THR A 151 5.50 -9.72 -15.44
C THR A 151 7.01 -9.55 -15.27
N GLU A 152 7.75 -9.46 -16.35
CA GLU A 152 9.20 -9.17 -16.31
C GLU A 152 9.52 -7.82 -15.66
N LEU A 153 8.66 -6.82 -15.83
CA LEU A 153 8.85 -5.47 -15.28
C LEU A 153 8.40 -5.35 -13.83
N GLY A 154 7.46 -6.22 -13.39
CA GLY A 154 6.85 -6.11 -12.08
C GLY A 154 5.52 -6.84 -11.97
N PHE A 155 4.52 -6.21 -11.40
CA PHE A 155 3.21 -6.81 -11.19
C PHE A 155 2.11 -5.98 -11.87
N LYS A 156 1.34 -6.65 -12.72
CA LYS A 156 0.11 -6.11 -13.29
C LYS A 156 -0.99 -6.20 -12.23
N ALA A 157 -1.66 -5.10 -11.94
CA ALA A 157 -2.70 -5.01 -10.94
C ALA A 157 -3.98 -4.40 -11.53
N VAL A 158 -5.12 -4.87 -11.05
CA VAL A 158 -6.42 -4.29 -11.35
C VAL A 158 -6.67 -3.15 -10.37
N ILE A 159 -6.98 -1.96 -10.88
CA ILE A 159 -7.30 -0.74 -10.15
C ILE A 159 -8.81 -0.60 -10.07
N ASN A 160 -9.38 -0.52 -8.86
CA ASN A 160 -10.81 -0.25 -8.62
C ASN A 160 -11.75 -1.12 -9.49
N HIS A 161 -11.36 -2.36 -9.79
CA HIS A 161 -12.08 -3.32 -10.65
C HIS A 161 -12.28 -2.89 -12.12
N GLN A 162 -11.62 -1.82 -12.59
CA GLN A 162 -11.89 -1.18 -13.89
C GLN A 162 -10.67 -0.98 -14.77
N PHE A 163 -9.49 -0.67 -14.20
CA PHE A 163 -8.32 -0.29 -14.99
C PHE A 163 -7.13 -1.19 -14.70
N TRP A 164 -6.23 -1.30 -15.68
CA TRP A 164 -4.93 -1.92 -15.49
C TRP A 164 -3.89 -0.91 -15.01
N GLY A 165 -3.01 -1.37 -14.12
CA GLY A 165 -1.82 -0.62 -13.73
C GLY A 165 -0.63 -1.53 -13.51
N LEU A 166 0.57 -0.93 -13.51
CA LEU A 166 1.84 -1.62 -13.33
C LEU A 166 2.55 -1.15 -12.08
N LEU A 167 2.90 -2.09 -11.21
CA LEU A 167 3.81 -1.92 -10.08
C LEU A 167 5.19 -2.44 -10.48
N TYR A 168 6.19 -1.57 -10.53
CA TYR A 168 7.56 -1.97 -10.91
C TYR A 168 8.27 -2.73 -9.79
N SER A 169 8.92 -3.86 -10.13
CA SER A 169 9.67 -4.70 -9.17
C SER A 169 10.77 -3.94 -8.43
N ASN A 170 11.45 -3.00 -9.11
CA ASN A 170 12.53 -2.19 -8.52
C ASN A 170 12.04 -1.12 -7.55
N GLU A 171 10.73 -0.86 -7.49
CA GLU A 171 10.10 0.10 -6.58
C GLU A 171 9.37 -0.57 -5.40
N LEU A 172 9.34 -1.90 -5.40
CA LEU A 172 8.71 -2.68 -4.35
C LEU A 172 9.69 -2.96 -3.21
N TYR A 173 9.35 -2.52 -2.01
CA TYR A 173 10.13 -2.75 -0.78
C TYR A 173 9.59 -3.89 0.07
N ARG A 174 8.42 -4.42 -0.29
CA ARG A 174 7.80 -5.57 0.35
C ARG A 174 7.46 -6.62 -0.69
N ARG A 175 7.42 -7.86 -0.24
CA ARG A 175 6.94 -8.96 -1.09
C ARG A 175 5.45 -8.77 -1.33
N ILE A 176 5.04 -8.86 -2.58
CA ILE A 176 3.65 -8.93 -2.98
C ILE A 176 3.39 -10.23 -3.71
N ARG A 177 2.16 -10.70 -3.66
CA ARG A 177 1.75 -11.98 -4.23
C ARG A 177 0.57 -11.78 -5.17
N ARG A 178 0.45 -12.66 -6.14
CA ARG A 178 -0.75 -12.76 -6.98
C ARG A 178 -1.97 -13.04 -6.10
N GLY A 179 -3.09 -12.38 -6.38
CA GLY A 179 -4.31 -12.46 -5.59
C GLY A 179 -4.38 -11.51 -4.38
N GLN A 180 -3.27 -10.89 -4.02
CA GLN A 180 -3.24 -9.96 -2.89
C GLN A 180 -4.03 -8.69 -3.19
N LYS A 181 -4.94 -8.33 -2.28
CA LYS A 181 -5.59 -7.02 -2.23
C LYS A 181 -4.72 -6.05 -1.44
N THR A 182 -4.58 -4.82 -1.91
CA THR A 182 -3.80 -3.78 -1.22
C THR A 182 -4.22 -2.41 -1.72
N VAL A 183 -3.97 -1.39 -0.91
CA VAL A 183 -4.08 -0.01 -1.33
C VAL A 183 -2.78 0.42 -2.01
N GLY A 184 -2.90 1.20 -3.07
CA GLY A 184 -1.79 1.83 -3.77
C GLY A 184 -2.14 3.23 -4.25
N PHE A 185 -1.24 3.83 -5.00
CA PHE A 185 -1.36 5.20 -5.50
C PHE A 185 -1.02 5.26 -6.98
N VAL A 186 -1.74 6.08 -7.72
CA VAL A 186 -1.38 6.41 -9.10
C VAL A 186 -0.09 7.22 -9.08
N GLN A 187 1.00 6.63 -9.52
CA GLN A 187 2.31 7.29 -9.54
C GLN A 187 2.47 8.18 -10.76
N ARG A 188 2.03 7.69 -11.92
CA ARG A 188 2.14 8.37 -13.21
C ARG A 188 1.09 7.82 -14.17
N ILE A 189 0.54 8.70 -14.98
CA ILE A 189 -0.19 8.35 -16.20
C ILE A 189 0.75 8.68 -17.36
N ARG A 190 1.06 7.68 -18.18
CA ARG A 190 1.99 7.80 -19.30
C ARG A 190 1.30 8.51 -20.47
N ASP A 191 2.09 8.93 -21.46
CA ASP A 191 1.58 9.56 -22.69
C ASP A 191 0.71 8.60 -23.51
N ASP A 192 0.94 7.27 -23.39
CA ASP A 192 0.10 6.21 -23.97
C ASP A 192 -1.15 5.88 -23.14
N GLY A 193 -1.39 6.63 -22.04
CA GLY A 193 -2.52 6.48 -21.16
C GLY A 193 -2.35 5.38 -20.10
N LYS A 194 -1.30 4.55 -20.15
CA LYS A 194 -1.06 3.48 -19.18
C LYS A 194 -0.69 4.04 -17.82
N ILE A 195 -1.04 3.27 -16.78
CA ILE A 195 -0.98 3.72 -15.40
C ILE A 195 0.16 3.01 -14.66
N ASP A 196 1.12 3.81 -14.19
CA ASP A 196 2.15 3.36 -13.27
C ASP A 196 1.68 3.55 -11.84
N LEU A 197 1.88 2.53 -11.01
CA LEU A 197 1.41 2.47 -9.63
C LEU A 197 2.58 2.47 -8.65
N SER A 198 2.31 2.95 -7.44
CA SER A 198 3.20 2.83 -6.29
C SER A 198 2.44 2.34 -5.06
N LEU A 199 3.11 1.55 -4.20
CA LEU A 199 2.57 1.19 -2.89
C LEU A 199 2.90 2.25 -1.82
N ASN A 200 3.64 3.27 -2.18
CA ASN A 200 3.98 4.38 -1.29
C ASN A 200 3.17 5.63 -1.66
N ARG A 201 2.64 6.29 -0.64
CA ARG A 201 1.92 7.56 -0.82
C ARG A 201 2.83 8.59 -1.51
N PRO A 202 2.34 9.35 -2.49
CA PRO A 202 3.08 10.48 -3.07
C PRO A 202 3.55 11.44 -1.97
N GLY A 203 4.81 11.89 -2.05
CA GLY A 203 5.42 12.69 -0.98
C GLY A 203 5.98 11.89 0.21
N PHE A 204 5.68 10.60 0.34
CA PHE A 204 6.20 9.76 1.42
C PHE A 204 7.74 9.57 1.34
N SER A 205 8.31 9.67 0.14
CA SER A 205 9.77 9.74 -0.03
C SER A 205 10.33 11.02 0.60
N GLU A 206 9.68 12.16 0.42
CA GLU A 206 10.13 13.44 1.00
C GLU A 206 10.05 13.42 2.52
N SER A 207 8.98 12.85 3.11
CA SER A 207 8.87 12.72 4.57
C SER A 207 9.93 11.81 5.18
N LYS A 208 10.44 10.81 4.43
CA LYS A 208 11.56 9.96 4.86
C LYS A 208 12.93 10.55 4.56
N ILE A 209 13.03 11.40 3.55
CA ILE A 209 14.29 12.01 3.14
C ILE A 209 14.68 13.15 4.09
N GLN A 210 13.72 13.93 4.58
CA GLN A 210 14.00 15.06 5.49
C GLN A 210 14.71 14.64 6.80
N PRO A 211 14.29 13.59 7.53
CA PRO A 211 15.05 13.12 8.70
C PRO A 211 16.48 12.70 8.34
N ILE A 212 16.70 12.10 7.17
CA ILE A 212 18.03 11.68 6.73
C ILE A 212 18.88 12.87 6.33
N ILE A 213 18.31 13.90 5.69
CA ILE A 213 18.99 15.16 5.41
C ILE A 213 19.48 15.77 6.72
N GLN A 214 18.62 15.86 7.73
CA GLN A 214 18.97 16.40 9.05
C GLN A 214 20.05 15.57 9.73
N ALA A 215 19.96 14.23 9.66
CA ALA A 215 20.97 13.32 10.21
C ALA A 215 22.34 13.50 9.52
N ILE A 216 22.35 13.63 8.17
CA ILE A 216 23.59 13.91 7.42
C ILE A 216 24.18 15.27 7.82
N GLU A 217 23.35 16.32 7.92
CA GLU A 217 23.80 17.66 8.32
C GLU A 217 24.34 17.67 9.77
N ALA A 218 23.74 16.87 10.68
CA ALA A 218 24.25 16.69 12.04
C ALA A 218 25.63 16.02 12.03
N LYS A 219 25.77 14.91 11.30
CA LYS A 219 27.06 14.20 11.15
C LYS A 219 28.15 15.07 10.55
N LEU A 220 27.83 15.91 9.56
CA LEU A 220 28.78 16.86 9.01
C LEU A 220 29.22 17.90 10.04
N ARG A 221 28.30 18.38 10.89
CA ARG A 221 28.67 19.33 11.98
C ARG A 221 29.53 18.68 13.06
N GLU A 222 29.24 17.43 13.43
CA GLU A 222 29.99 16.66 14.43
C GLU A 222 31.41 16.33 13.93
N ASN A 223 31.63 16.18 12.63
CA ASN A 223 32.88 15.73 12.02
C ASN A 223 33.57 16.82 11.19
N GLU A 224 33.60 18.06 11.67
CA GLU A 224 34.31 19.18 11.06
C GLU A 224 33.98 19.40 9.56
N GLY A 225 32.76 19.10 9.19
CA GLY A 225 32.28 19.30 7.81
C GLY A 225 32.58 18.16 6.84
N PHE A 226 33.14 17.04 7.30
CA PHE A 226 33.40 15.87 6.46
C PHE A 226 32.72 14.62 7.02
N PHE A 227 32.14 13.78 6.13
CA PHE A 227 31.54 12.51 6.50
C PHE A 227 31.92 11.42 5.46
N ALA A 228 32.44 10.30 5.93
CA ALA A 228 33.10 9.26 5.13
C ALA A 228 32.16 8.32 4.34
N LEU A 229 30.89 8.70 4.12
CA LEU A 229 29.96 8.00 3.24
C LEU A 229 29.49 8.92 2.12
N ASN A 230 29.30 8.35 0.93
CA ASN A 230 28.76 9.03 -0.25
C ASN A 230 27.77 8.13 -1.00
N ASP A 231 27.28 8.56 -2.16
CA ASP A 231 26.34 7.85 -3.01
C ASP A 231 26.85 6.50 -3.55
N LYS A 232 28.18 6.27 -3.54
CA LYS A 232 28.84 5.03 -3.97
C LYS A 232 29.10 4.07 -2.83
N SER A 233 28.97 4.49 -1.58
CA SER A 233 29.21 3.68 -0.39
C SER A 233 28.37 2.39 -0.37
N PRO A 234 28.89 1.29 0.21
CA PRO A 234 28.20 0.00 0.23
C PRO A 234 26.92 0.05 1.09
N PRO A 235 25.83 -0.63 0.67
CA PRO A 235 24.56 -0.61 1.39
C PRO A 235 24.65 -0.96 2.89
N PRO A 236 25.47 -1.95 3.34
CA PRO A 236 25.60 -2.27 4.75
C PRO A 236 26.13 -1.12 5.61
N ALA A 237 27.12 -0.35 5.09
CA ALA A 237 27.67 0.79 5.81
C ALA A 237 26.65 1.93 5.96
N ILE A 238 25.86 2.19 4.90
CA ILE A 238 24.78 3.17 4.95
C ILE A 238 23.68 2.75 5.94
N TYR A 239 23.33 1.47 5.91
CA TYR A 239 22.29 0.94 6.81
C TYR A 239 22.74 0.97 8.27
N ALA A 240 23.99 0.62 8.55
CA ALA A 240 24.56 0.67 9.90
C ALA A 240 24.53 2.08 10.50
N GLU A 241 24.74 3.11 9.67
CA GLU A 241 24.83 4.50 10.15
C GLU A 241 23.46 5.20 10.24
N PHE A 242 22.57 4.96 9.25
CA PHE A 242 21.31 5.72 9.11
C PHE A 242 20.05 4.84 9.22
N GLY A 243 20.16 3.51 9.26
CA GLY A 243 19.02 2.59 9.28
C GLY A 243 18.16 2.63 8.01
N VAL A 244 18.69 3.16 6.90
CA VAL A 244 17.94 3.33 5.64
C VAL A 244 18.59 2.64 4.46
N SER A 245 17.80 2.43 3.39
CA SER A 245 18.31 1.87 2.15
C SER A 245 19.23 2.86 1.42
N LYS A 246 20.17 2.32 0.63
CA LYS A 246 21.05 3.13 -0.23
C LYS A 246 20.27 4.09 -1.16
N LYS A 247 19.06 3.70 -1.61
CA LYS A 247 18.21 4.56 -2.46
C LYS A 247 17.78 5.84 -1.73
N ILE A 248 17.30 5.71 -0.49
CA ILE A 248 16.89 6.85 0.35
C ILE A 248 18.09 7.73 0.67
N PHE A 249 19.22 7.15 1.05
CA PHE A 249 20.45 7.87 1.30
C PHE A 249 20.92 8.67 0.07
N LYS A 250 20.95 8.04 -1.13
CA LYS A 250 21.28 8.72 -2.38
C LYS A 250 20.36 9.88 -2.69
N GLN A 251 19.05 9.74 -2.41
CA GLN A 251 18.10 10.83 -2.61
C GLN A 251 18.38 12.00 -1.66
N ALA A 252 18.71 11.73 -0.39
CA ALA A 252 19.08 12.76 0.59
C ALA A 252 20.37 13.49 0.20
N VAL A 253 21.43 12.74 -0.17
CA VAL A 253 22.69 13.30 -0.66
C VAL A 253 22.46 14.13 -1.93
N GLY A 254 21.65 13.64 -2.87
CA GLY A 254 21.30 14.38 -4.09
C GLY A 254 20.53 15.67 -3.82
N ALA A 255 19.64 15.69 -2.83
CA ALA A 255 18.92 16.89 -2.41
C ALA A 255 19.87 17.93 -1.79
N LEU A 256 20.76 17.51 -0.89
CA LEU A 256 21.79 18.36 -0.28
C LEU A 256 22.76 18.93 -1.33
N TYR A 257 23.17 18.11 -2.29
CA TYR A 257 24.04 18.52 -3.39
C TYR A 257 23.38 19.57 -4.30
N LYS A 258 22.10 19.33 -4.70
CA LYS A 258 21.32 20.30 -5.48
C LYS A 258 21.11 21.61 -4.73
N ALA A 259 20.93 21.55 -3.42
CA ALA A 259 20.83 22.73 -2.55
C ALA A 259 22.18 23.43 -2.30
N ARG A 260 23.29 22.95 -2.90
CA ARG A 260 24.65 23.45 -2.71
C ARG A 260 25.12 23.46 -1.24
N LYS A 261 24.59 22.58 -0.43
CA LYS A 261 24.99 22.44 0.97
C LYS A 261 26.18 21.50 1.16
N ILE A 262 26.40 20.59 0.21
CA ILE A 262 27.52 19.63 0.24
C ILE A 262 28.20 19.52 -1.13
N THR A 263 29.46 19.05 -1.11
CA THR A 263 30.20 18.50 -2.26
C THR A 263 30.36 16.99 -2.06
N ILE A 264 30.36 16.23 -3.17
CA ILE A 264 30.56 14.78 -3.14
C ILE A 264 32.05 14.53 -3.53
N GLU A 265 32.80 13.94 -2.61
CA GLU A 265 34.19 13.56 -2.77
C GLU A 265 34.33 12.03 -2.99
N PRO A 266 35.47 11.53 -3.51
CA PRO A 266 35.68 10.10 -3.70
C PRO A 266 35.50 9.27 -2.41
N ASN A 267 35.86 9.84 -1.26
CA ASN A 267 35.89 9.17 0.04
C ASN A 267 34.72 9.56 0.96
N GLY A 268 33.80 10.43 0.51
CA GLY A 268 32.73 10.90 1.38
C GLY A 268 31.98 12.09 0.83
N ILE A 269 31.35 12.83 1.72
CA ILE A 269 30.70 14.12 1.44
C ILE A 269 31.29 15.20 2.34
N ARG A 270 31.33 16.42 1.84
CA ARG A 270 31.85 17.60 2.57
C ARG A 270 30.84 18.73 2.56
N ALA A 271 30.65 19.38 3.69
CA ALA A 271 29.82 20.58 3.77
C ALA A 271 30.44 21.74 2.97
N CYS A 272 29.64 22.41 2.16
CA CYS A 272 30.04 23.67 1.56
C CYS A 272 30.15 24.75 2.63
N LYS A 273 31.26 25.51 2.67
CA LYS A 273 31.34 26.71 3.49
C LYS A 273 30.27 27.67 3.00
N GLN A 274 29.32 28.03 3.86
CA GLN A 274 28.48 29.19 3.58
C GLN A 274 29.36 30.42 3.78
N ASP A 275 29.67 31.12 2.68
CA ASP A 275 30.19 32.48 2.78
C ASP A 275 29.09 33.33 3.41
N SER A 276 29.40 33.84 4.60
CA SER A 276 28.52 34.71 5.42
C SER A 276 28.46 36.08 4.79
#